data_70e3f8846e37faa030cfead98d51de3d
#
_entry.id   70e3f8846e37faa030cfead98d51de3d
#
_cell.length_a   1.000
_cell.length_b   1.000
_cell.length_c   1.000
_cell.angle_alpha   90.00
_cell.angle_beta   90.00
_cell.angle_gamma   90.00
#
_symmetry.space_group_name_H-M   'P 1'
#
loop_
_entity.id
_entity.type
_entity.pdbx_description
1 polymer ?
#
loop_
_entity_poly.entity_id
_entity_poly.type
_entity_poly.pdbx_seq_one_letter_code
_entity_poly.pdbx_strand_id
1 'polypeptide(L)'
;LINEGVSVMSRKTLYELQAENVRKTYLFIVTFSLILFAIGYFFVWYFNWGLTGIVLLAIFIVLYNWIAYEQSDKIALASVGAIPAHPEEYYVLHNIVEEVALAAGIPKPNVYIMEESQPNAFATGKDPKHASVCVTTGLLQMMNREELQGVIAHEISHIRNRDILLMTVVAVVAGLIILLRDVMLRSMWWGMGESRRRDKNDNGAIILLIIGLIFSIIAPLIVLIIRSAISRQREYLADATGAYIVRDPYGLASALEKIGSYTRPMRVTSDATAHLFISNPFGRAEKLFATHPPIEERIKRLKSLTM
;
A
#
# COMPACT_ATOMS: atom_id res chain seq x y z
N LEU A 1 -20.70 15.54 -39.69
CA LEU A 1 -20.42 16.41 -38.53
C LEU A 1 -20.67 15.67 -37.23
N ILE A 2 -19.93 14.59 -36.97
CA ILE A 2 -19.76 13.99 -35.65
C ILE A 2 -18.36 13.37 -35.68
N ASN A 3 -17.34 14.15 -35.36
CA ASN A 3 -16.00 13.63 -35.15
C ASN A 3 -15.12 14.67 -34.40
N GLU A 4 -15.49 14.96 -33.15
CA GLU A 4 -14.64 15.71 -32.24
C GLU A 4 -14.78 15.09 -30.86
N GLY A 5 -13.69 14.48 -30.35
CA GLY A 5 -13.61 14.15 -28.94
C GLY A 5 -13.07 12.79 -28.56
N VAL A 6 -12.50 12.01 -29.46
CA VAL A 6 -11.64 10.90 -29.04
C VAL A 6 -10.22 11.47 -28.87
N SER A 7 -9.98 12.02 -27.67
CA SER A 7 -8.62 12.31 -27.22
C SER A 7 -7.77 11.05 -27.42
N VAL A 8 -6.78 11.15 -28.30
CA VAL A 8 -5.74 10.15 -28.50
C VAL A 8 -4.98 10.04 -27.18
N MET A 9 -5.47 9.24 -26.25
CA MET A 9 -4.67 8.79 -25.13
C MET A 9 -3.51 8.02 -25.73
N SER A 10 -2.34 8.62 -25.70
CA SER A 10 -1.07 7.98 -26.06
C SER A 10 -1.07 6.56 -25.45
N ARG A 11 -1.17 5.53 -26.31
CA ARG A 11 -1.13 4.12 -25.90
C ARG A 11 0.27 3.82 -25.42
N LYS A 12 0.51 4.02 -24.11
CA LYS A 12 1.81 3.66 -23.51
C LYS A 12 1.99 2.15 -23.60
N THR A 13 3.17 1.74 -23.96
CA THR A 13 3.59 0.34 -23.91
C THR A 13 3.70 -0.13 -22.46
N LEU A 14 3.66 -1.44 -22.23
CA LEU A 14 3.86 -2.02 -20.88
C LEU A 14 5.20 -1.57 -20.27
N TYR A 15 6.27 -1.50 -21.07
CA TYR A 15 7.60 -1.05 -20.63
C TYR A 15 7.60 0.43 -20.20
N GLU A 16 6.87 1.29 -20.92
CA GLU A 16 6.74 2.70 -20.53
C GLU A 16 5.99 2.87 -19.23
N LEU A 17 4.93 2.06 -19.00
CA LEU A 17 4.18 2.05 -17.74
C LEU A 17 5.04 1.56 -16.58
N GLN A 18 5.82 0.50 -16.76
CA GLN A 18 6.76 0.00 -15.76
C GLN A 18 7.83 1.05 -15.42
N ALA A 19 8.45 1.69 -16.44
CA ALA A 19 9.44 2.74 -16.24
C ALA A 19 8.84 3.95 -15.51
N GLU A 20 7.60 4.32 -15.82
CA GLU A 20 6.88 5.40 -15.14
C GLU A 20 6.63 5.07 -13.66
N ASN A 21 6.20 3.84 -13.34
CA ASN A 21 6.00 3.42 -11.97
C ASN A 21 7.28 3.44 -11.16
N VAL A 22 8.37 2.94 -11.70
CA VAL A 22 9.70 2.99 -11.08
C VAL A 22 10.17 4.44 -10.87
N ARG A 23 10.02 5.31 -11.87
CA ARG A 23 10.37 6.74 -11.74
C ARG A 23 9.55 7.45 -10.68
N LYS A 24 8.23 7.18 -10.62
CA LYS A 24 7.34 7.73 -9.57
C LYS A 24 7.77 7.29 -8.18
N THR A 25 8.19 6.02 -8.02
CA THR A 25 8.69 5.52 -6.74
C THR A 25 9.94 6.25 -6.29
N TYR A 26 10.94 6.41 -7.16
CA TYR A 26 12.14 7.15 -6.81
C TYR A 26 11.86 8.63 -6.51
N LEU A 27 11.00 9.27 -7.31
CA LEU A 27 10.59 10.64 -7.06
C LEU A 27 9.91 10.77 -5.68
N PHE A 28 9.06 9.81 -5.33
CA PHE A 28 8.42 9.75 -4.01
C PHE A 28 9.45 9.60 -2.88
N ILE A 29 10.40 8.66 -3.00
CA ILE A 29 11.45 8.44 -2.00
C ILE A 29 12.28 9.71 -1.80
N VAL A 30 12.72 10.36 -2.88
CA VAL A 30 13.51 11.60 -2.83
C VAL A 30 12.70 12.73 -2.18
N THR A 31 11.46 12.95 -2.60
CA THR A 31 10.61 14.01 -2.03
C THR A 31 10.39 13.79 -0.54
N PHE A 32 10.08 12.56 -0.15
CA PHE A 32 9.88 12.22 1.26
C PHE A 32 11.16 12.40 2.08
N SER A 33 12.32 12.00 1.52
CA SER A 33 13.63 12.20 2.18
C SER A 33 13.95 13.67 2.39
N LEU A 34 13.63 14.53 1.42
CA LEU A 34 13.81 15.98 1.56
C LEU A 34 12.91 16.57 2.66
N ILE A 35 11.67 16.11 2.76
CA ILE A 35 10.74 16.51 3.83
C ILE A 35 11.29 16.07 5.19
N LEU A 36 11.72 14.80 5.33
CA LEU A 36 12.32 14.30 6.56
C LEU A 36 13.58 15.07 6.94
N PHE A 37 14.42 15.39 5.93
CA PHE A 37 15.62 16.19 6.16
C PHE A 37 15.28 17.60 6.65
N ALA A 38 14.32 18.27 6.03
CA ALA A 38 13.91 19.63 6.43
C ALA A 38 13.39 19.65 7.87
N ILE A 39 12.56 18.67 8.24
CA ILE A 39 12.03 18.54 9.61
C ILE A 39 13.15 18.22 10.59
N GLY A 40 13.98 17.22 10.28
CA GLY A 40 15.09 16.83 11.13
C GLY A 40 16.12 17.94 11.30
N TYR A 41 16.40 18.69 10.22
CA TYR A 41 17.30 19.83 10.25
C TYR A 41 16.79 20.94 11.19
N PHE A 42 15.45 21.19 11.18
CA PHE A 42 14.84 22.12 12.13
C PHE A 42 15.16 21.71 13.59
N PHE A 43 15.04 20.43 13.93
CA PHE A 43 15.39 19.96 15.28
C PHE A 43 16.88 20.03 15.57
N VAL A 44 17.75 19.66 14.62
CA VAL A 44 19.19 19.81 14.75
C VAL A 44 19.59 21.26 15.06
N TRP A 45 18.98 22.21 14.33
CA TRP A 45 19.18 23.65 14.56
C TRP A 45 18.64 24.10 15.92
N TYR A 46 17.41 23.72 16.26
CA TYR A 46 16.76 24.10 17.51
C TYR A 46 17.52 23.61 18.76
N PHE A 47 18.00 22.38 18.74
CA PHE A 47 18.76 21.80 19.83
C PHE A 47 20.28 22.12 19.79
N ASN A 48 20.69 22.89 18.80
CA ASN A 48 22.07 23.31 18.59
C ASN A 48 23.08 22.14 18.50
N TRP A 49 22.68 21.03 17.83
CA TRP A 49 23.53 19.83 17.69
C TRP A 49 24.64 20.01 16.65
N GLY A 50 24.69 21.12 15.93
CA GLY A 50 25.74 21.46 14.96
C GLY A 50 25.91 20.43 13.84
N LEU A 51 27.15 20.33 13.35
CA LEU A 51 27.47 19.42 12.24
C LEU A 51 27.22 17.94 12.59
N THR A 52 27.48 17.53 13.83
CA THR A 52 27.25 16.14 14.29
C THR A 52 25.78 15.74 14.12
N GLY A 53 24.86 16.64 14.49
CA GLY A 53 23.41 16.40 14.31
C GLY A 53 23.04 16.24 12.84
N ILE A 54 23.61 17.04 11.94
CA ILE A 54 23.36 16.95 10.48
C ILE A 54 23.86 15.60 9.96
N VAL A 55 25.06 15.16 10.35
CA VAL A 55 25.63 13.87 9.91
C VAL A 55 24.78 12.71 10.40
N LEU A 56 24.36 12.70 11.66
CA LEU A 56 23.48 11.66 12.20
C LEU A 56 22.13 11.63 11.51
N LEU A 57 21.53 12.77 11.22
CA LEU A 57 20.30 12.88 10.46
C LEU A 57 20.44 12.29 9.04
N ALA A 58 21.54 12.64 8.36
CA ALA A 58 21.79 12.11 7.02
C ALA A 58 21.94 10.57 7.04
N ILE A 59 22.72 10.04 8.00
CA ILE A 59 22.88 8.59 8.19
C ILE A 59 21.51 7.93 8.47
N PHE A 60 20.70 8.52 9.35
CA PHE A 60 19.36 8.02 9.66
C PHE A 60 18.49 7.95 8.40
N ILE A 61 18.44 9.00 7.59
CA ILE A 61 17.64 9.05 6.36
C ILE A 61 18.10 7.98 5.36
N VAL A 62 19.42 7.81 5.18
CA VAL A 62 19.96 6.79 4.26
C VAL A 62 19.60 5.38 4.74
N LEU A 63 19.81 5.08 6.02
CA LEU A 63 19.47 3.78 6.61
C LEU A 63 17.96 3.51 6.54
N TYR A 64 17.14 4.51 6.84
CA TYR A 64 15.70 4.39 6.77
C TYR A 64 15.23 4.07 5.34
N ASN A 65 15.71 4.82 4.33
CA ASN A 65 15.36 4.55 2.94
C ASN A 65 15.83 3.16 2.47
N TRP A 66 17.02 2.74 2.90
CA TRP A 66 17.53 1.41 2.60
C TRP A 66 16.65 0.32 3.20
N ILE A 67 16.27 0.44 4.47
CA ILE A 67 15.38 -0.50 5.15
C ILE A 67 13.99 -0.49 4.49
N ALA A 68 13.43 0.70 4.22
CA ALA A 68 12.14 0.86 3.59
C ALA A 68 12.10 0.26 2.18
N TYR A 69 13.21 0.26 1.45
CA TYR A 69 13.31 -0.36 0.14
C TYR A 69 13.51 -1.88 0.22
N GLU A 70 14.49 -2.35 1.05
CA GLU A 70 14.90 -3.75 1.08
C GLU A 70 13.97 -4.65 1.90
N GLN A 71 13.32 -4.12 2.94
CA GLN A 71 12.49 -4.90 3.88
C GLN A 71 11.01 -4.53 3.81
N SER A 72 10.62 -3.74 2.81
CA SER A 72 9.25 -3.21 2.72
C SER A 72 8.18 -4.30 2.67
N ASP A 73 8.43 -5.40 1.96
CA ASP A 73 7.55 -6.56 1.89
C ASP A 73 7.35 -7.21 3.27
N LYS A 74 8.44 -7.46 4.00
CA LYS A 74 8.38 -8.06 5.33
C LYS A 74 7.69 -7.14 6.34
N ILE A 75 7.94 -5.84 6.25
CA ILE A 75 7.28 -4.85 7.11
C ILE A 75 5.77 -4.83 6.82
N ALA A 76 5.38 -4.81 5.55
CA ALA A 76 3.97 -4.84 5.16
C ALA A 76 3.27 -6.12 5.64
N LEU A 77 3.88 -7.30 5.41
CA LEU A 77 3.34 -8.59 5.85
C LEU A 77 3.24 -8.68 7.38
N ALA A 78 4.28 -8.28 8.10
CA ALA A 78 4.30 -8.28 9.56
C ALA A 78 3.25 -7.34 10.16
N SER A 79 3.00 -6.18 9.52
CA SER A 79 2.04 -5.18 10.01
C SER A 79 0.59 -5.67 10.00
N VAL A 80 0.29 -6.68 9.19
CA VAL A 80 -1.03 -7.31 9.09
C VAL A 80 -1.07 -8.71 9.71
N GLY A 81 0.02 -9.15 10.35
CA GLY A 81 0.09 -10.48 10.96
C GLY A 81 0.07 -11.64 9.95
N ALA A 82 0.53 -11.41 8.73
CA ALA A 82 0.60 -12.45 7.70
C ALA A 82 1.67 -13.50 8.04
N ILE A 83 1.33 -14.77 7.85
CA ILE A 83 2.22 -15.91 8.05
C ILE A 83 2.49 -16.64 6.73
N PRO A 84 3.65 -17.28 6.52
CA PRO A 84 3.90 -18.08 5.34
C PRO A 84 2.85 -19.18 5.17
N ALA A 85 2.29 -19.30 3.97
CA ALA A 85 1.39 -20.39 3.63
C ALA A 85 2.19 -21.67 3.40
N HIS A 86 2.00 -22.71 4.22
CA HIS A 86 2.68 -23.98 4.04
C HIS A 86 2.15 -24.70 2.79
N PRO A 87 3.01 -25.14 1.84
CA PRO A 87 2.56 -25.75 0.59
C PRO A 87 1.71 -27.00 0.78
N GLU A 88 1.93 -27.77 1.84
CA GLU A 88 1.17 -28.98 2.15
C GLU A 88 -0.27 -28.66 2.57
N GLU A 89 -0.47 -27.57 3.30
CA GLU A 89 -1.78 -27.13 3.79
C GLU A 89 -2.56 -26.33 2.74
N TYR A 90 -1.84 -25.42 2.02
CA TYR A 90 -2.44 -24.50 1.05
C TYR A 90 -2.07 -24.85 -0.39
N TYR A 91 -2.01 -26.16 -0.74
CA TYR A 91 -1.54 -26.64 -2.04
C TYR A 91 -2.34 -26.07 -3.22
N VAL A 92 -3.66 -25.87 -3.06
CA VAL A 92 -4.51 -25.29 -4.11
C VAL A 92 -4.10 -23.85 -4.41
N LEU A 93 -3.87 -23.05 -3.35
CA LEU A 93 -3.42 -21.68 -3.49
C LEU A 93 -2.04 -21.61 -4.15
N HIS A 94 -1.10 -22.45 -3.70
CA HIS A 94 0.25 -22.51 -4.28
C HIS A 94 0.24 -22.87 -5.76
N ASN A 95 -0.62 -23.80 -6.17
CA ASN A 95 -0.78 -24.20 -7.58
C ASN A 95 -1.35 -23.05 -8.41
N ILE A 96 -2.40 -22.37 -7.92
CA ILE A 96 -2.99 -21.22 -8.62
C ILE A 96 -1.97 -20.09 -8.78
N VAL A 97 -1.23 -19.75 -7.72
CA VAL A 97 -0.20 -18.72 -7.78
C VAL A 97 0.89 -19.08 -8.79
N GLU A 98 1.31 -20.35 -8.84
CA GLU A 98 2.33 -20.83 -9.77
C GLU A 98 1.84 -20.79 -11.22
N GLU A 99 0.63 -21.30 -11.48
CA GLU A 99 -0.01 -21.27 -12.81
C GLU A 99 -0.12 -19.85 -13.35
N VAL A 100 -0.60 -18.92 -12.51
CA VAL A 100 -0.79 -17.51 -12.92
C VAL A 100 0.56 -16.80 -13.07
N ALA A 101 1.54 -17.04 -12.20
CA ALA A 101 2.88 -16.48 -12.32
C ALA A 101 3.56 -16.93 -13.60
N LEU A 102 3.46 -18.22 -13.94
CA LEU A 102 3.98 -18.79 -15.19
C LEU A 102 3.31 -18.12 -16.40
N ALA A 103 1.99 -18.00 -16.40
CA ALA A 103 1.23 -17.36 -17.48
C ALA A 103 1.58 -15.85 -17.61
N ALA A 104 1.88 -15.18 -16.49
CA ALA A 104 2.31 -13.79 -16.46
C ALA A 104 3.78 -13.59 -16.89
N GLY A 105 4.59 -14.67 -16.95
CA GLY A 105 6.00 -14.61 -17.27
C GLY A 105 6.87 -14.00 -16.16
N ILE A 106 6.50 -14.23 -14.90
CA ILE A 106 7.25 -13.78 -13.71
C ILE A 106 7.61 -14.98 -12.82
N PRO A 107 8.66 -14.87 -11.98
CA PRO A 107 8.92 -15.88 -10.95
C PRO A 107 7.72 -16.01 -10.01
N LYS A 108 7.48 -17.24 -9.49
CA LYS A 108 6.46 -17.47 -8.47
C LYS A 108 6.73 -16.61 -7.23
N PRO A 109 5.79 -15.73 -6.84
CA PRO A 109 5.93 -14.96 -5.60
C PRO A 109 5.81 -15.86 -4.37
N ASN A 110 6.33 -15.39 -3.24
CA ASN A 110 6.09 -16.04 -1.96
C ASN A 110 4.61 -15.93 -1.58
N VAL A 111 4.08 -16.98 -0.94
CA VAL A 111 2.66 -17.07 -0.60
C VAL A 111 2.48 -16.95 0.90
N TYR A 112 1.59 -16.05 1.30
CA TYR A 112 1.27 -15.76 2.70
C TYR A 112 -0.23 -15.87 2.95
N ILE A 113 -0.59 -16.20 4.19
CA ILE A 113 -1.97 -16.25 4.69
C ILE A 113 -2.11 -15.24 5.82
N MET A 114 -3.28 -14.61 5.87
CA MET A 114 -3.72 -13.75 6.96
C MET A 114 -5.00 -14.32 7.57
N GLU A 115 -5.02 -14.55 8.88
CA GLU A 115 -6.22 -15.02 9.59
C GLU A 115 -7.24 -13.88 9.73
N GLU A 116 -8.05 -13.70 8.71
CA GLU A 116 -9.08 -12.69 8.64
C GLU A 116 -10.31 -13.19 7.90
N SER A 117 -11.48 -12.91 8.44
CA SER A 117 -12.77 -13.36 7.89
C SER A 117 -13.24 -12.53 6.70
N GLN A 118 -12.82 -11.26 6.60
CA GLN A 118 -13.11 -10.44 5.43
C GLN A 118 -12.33 -10.98 4.22
N PRO A 119 -13.02 -11.29 3.09
CA PRO A 119 -12.34 -11.74 1.89
C PRO A 119 -11.49 -10.60 1.30
N ASN A 120 -10.18 -10.80 1.27
CA ASN A 120 -9.23 -9.80 0.77
C ASN A 120 -7.91 -10.45 0.34
N ALA A 121 -7.14 -9.72 -0.48
CA ALA A 121 -5.81 -10.10 -0.90
C ALA A 121 -4.97 -8.86 -1.17
N PHE A 122 -3.65 -9.02 -1.21
CA PHE A 122 -2.74 -7.98 -1.67
C PHE A 122 -1.41 -8.58 -2.13
N ALA A 123 -0.73 -7.84 -3.01
CA ALA A 123 0.65 -8.09 -3.39
C ALA A 123 1.58 -7.04 -2.79
N THR A 124 2.80 -7.45 -2.44
CA THR A 124 3.85 -6.57 -1.92
C THR A 124 5.22 -6.99 -2.42
N GLY A 125 6.19 -6.10 -2.34
CA GLY A 125 7.56 -6.39 -2.75
C GLY A 125 8.21 -5.25 -3.51
N LYS A 126 9.51 -5.38 -3.78
CA LYS A 126 10.29 -4.36 -4.49
C LYS A 126 10.39 -4.63 -6.01
N ASP A 127 10.30 -5.87 -6.41
CA ASP A 127 10.35 -6.29 -7.81
C ASP A 127 9.76 -7.71 -7.97
N PRO A 128 9.55 -8.22 -9.21
CA PRO A 128 8.97 -9.54 -9.45
C PRO A 128 9.76 -10.72 -8.86
N LYS A 129 11.06 -10.57 -8.59
CA LYS A 129 11.89 -11.63 -7.98
C LYS A 129 11.75 -11.65 -6.45
N HIS A 130 11.35 -10.53 -5.86
CA HIS A 130 11.21 -10.32 -4.43
C HIS A 130 9.77 -9.86 -4.11
N ALA A 131 8.82 -10.59 -4.66
CA ALA A 131 7.39 -10.33 -4.48
C ALA A 131 6.74 -11.38 -3.59
N SER A 132 5.70 -10.97 -2.91
CA SER A 132 4.85 -11.81 -2.07
C SER A 132 3.39 -11.51 -2.36
N VAL A 133 2.55 -12.55 -2.33
CA VAL A 133 1.08 -12.45 -2.39
C VAL A 133 0.52 -12.94 -1.07
N CYS A 134 -0.36 -12.17 -0.46
CA CYS A 134 -1.05 -12.50 0.77
C CYS A 134 -2.55 -12.57 0.54
N VAL A 135 -3.20 -13.62 1.03
CA VAL A 135 -4.66 -13.79 0.95
C VAL A 135 -5.23 -14.03 2.35
N THR A 136 -6.46 -13.61 2.58
CA THR A 136 -7.15 -13.89 3.85
C THR A 136 -7.79 -15.27 3.84
N THR A 137 -7.93 -15.86 5.01
CA THR A 137 -8.66 -17.13 5.18
C THR A 137 -10.10 -17.01 4.70
N GLY A 138 -10.74 -15.84 4.91
CA GLY A 138 -12.09 -15.55 4.42
C GLY A 138 -12.18 -15.56 2.89
N LEU A 139 -11.15 -15.11 2.17
CA LEU A 139 -11.10 -15.20 0.71
C LEU A 139 -11.08 -16.66 0.25
N LEU A 140 -10.21 -17.48 0.85
CA LEU A 140 -10.09 -18.90 0.50
C LEU A 140 -11.38 -19.69 0.77
N GLN A 141 -12.12 -19.34 1.82
CA GLN A 141 -13.40 -19.99 2.16
C GLN A 141 -14.54 -19.58 1.23
N MET A 142 -14.48 -18.36 0.67
CA MET A 142 -15.57 -17.80 -0.11
C MET A 142 -15.44 -18.07 -1.62
N MET A 143 -14.20 -18.16 -2.14
CA MET A 143 -13.94 -18.23 -3.57
C MET A 143 -13.85 -19.67 -4.07
N ASN A 144 -14.44 -19.92 -5.24
CA ASN A 144 -14.11 -21.10 -6.01
C ASN A 144 -12.73 -20.93 -6.71
N ARG A 145 -12.29 -21.95 -7.47
CA ARG A 145 -10.98 -21.96 -8.12
C ARG A 145 -10.83 -20.81 -9.13
N GLU A 146 -11.82 -20.59 -9.97
CA GLU A 146 -11.81 -19.60 -11.04
C GLU A 146 -11.81 -18.17 -10.47
N GLU A 147 -12.61 -17.95 -9.43
CA GLU A 147 -12.66 -16.68 -8.71
C GLU A 147 -11.33 -16.37 -8.00
N LEU A 148 -10.76 -17.37 -7.31
CA LEU A 148 -9.47 -17.22 -6.65
C LEU A 148 -8.35 -16.98 -7.68
N GLN A 149 -8.38 -17.69 -8.82
CA GLN A 149 -7.46 -17.47 -9.92
C GLN A 149 -7.56 -16.05 -10.49
N GLY A 150 -8.77 -15.51 -10.61
CA GLY A 150 -9.01 -14.12 -11.03
C GLY A 150 -8.41 -13.11 -10.06
N VAL A 151 -8.62 -13.30 -8.74
CA VAL A 151 -8.02 -12.44 -7.69
C VAL A 151 -6.49 -12.51 -7.72
N ILE A 152 -5.91 -13.72 -7.77
CA ILE A 152 -4.46 -13.91 -7.85
C ILE A 152 -3.88 -13.30 -9.14
N ALA A 153 -4.60 -13.38 -10.26
CA ALA A 153 -4.19 -12.77 -11.51
C ALA A 153 -4.17 -11.24 -11.43
N HIS A 154 -5.10 -10.62 -10.71
CA HIS A 154 -5.10 -9.19 -10.41
C HIS A 154 -3.85 -8.81 -9.60
N GLU A 155 -3.56 -9.54 -8.51
CA GLU A 155 -2.38 -9.28 -7.66
C GLU A 155 -1.07 -9.48 -8.42
N ILE A 156 -0.96 -10.56 -9.21
CA ILE A 156 0.20 -10.82 -10.07
C ILE A 156 0.37 -9.74 -11.15
N SER A 157 -0.72 -9.13 -11.60
CA SER A 157 -0.63 -8.00 -12.54
C SER A 157 0.05 -6.78 -11.92
N HIS A 158 -0.18 -6.48 -10.66
CA HIS A 158 0.54 -5.44 -9.91
C HIS A 158 2.04 -5.74 -9.81
N ILE A 159 2.41 -7.01 -9.58
CA ILE A 159 3.81 -7.46 -9.55
C ILE A 159 4.45 -7.24 -10.93
N ARG A 160 3.80 -7.73 -11.99
CA ARG A 160 4.28 -7.62 -13.36
C ARG A 160 4.44 -6.17 -13.81
N ASN A 161 3.50 -5.31 -13.46
CA ASN A 161 3.48 -3.90 -13.83
C ASN A 161 4.42 -3.03 -12.98
N ARG A 162 5.10 -3.61 -11.98
CA ARG A 162 6.03 -2.93 -11.05
C ARG A 162 5.43 -1.77 -10.27
N ASP A 163 4.13 -1.80 -10.01
CA ASP A 163 3.48 -0.83 -9.16
C ASP A 163 3.45 -1.25 -7.68
N ILE A 164 3.74 -2.53 -7.38
CA ILE A 164 3.90 -3.02 -6.01
C ILE A 164 4.94 -2.23 -5.21
N LEU A 165 6.08 -1.86 -5.83
CA LEU A 165 7.15 -1.13 -5.15
C LEU A 165 6.64 0.20 -4.59
N LEU A 166 5.96 1.01 -5.41
CA LEU A 166 5.41 2.28 -4.98
C LEU A 166 4.39 2.09 -3.85
N MET A 167 3.46 1.14 -4.01
CA MET A 167 2.43 0.85 -3.02
C MET A 167 3.05 0.41 -1.69
N THR A 168 4.05 -0.47 -1.73
CA THR A 168 4.71 -1.00 -0.54
C THR A 168 5.54 0.06 0.18
N VAL A 169 6.32 0.88 -0.55
CA VAL A 169 7.09 1.98 0.04
C VAL A 169 6.16 3.01 0.68
N VAL A 170 5.04 3.33 0.03
CA VAL A 170 4.02 4.23 0.60
C VAL A 170 3.44 3.66 1.90
N ALA A 171 3.19 2.34 1.97
CA ALA A 171 2.70 1.69 3.19
C ALA A 171 3.71 1.83 4.34
N VAL A 172 5.00 1.59 4.09
CA VAL A 172 6.05 1.70 5.12
C VAL A 172 6.18 3.15 5.60
N VAL A 173 6.16 4.11 4.68
CA VAL A 173 6.22 5.54 5.02
C VAL A 173 5.01 5.97 5.84
N ALA A 174 3.80 5.60 5.41
CA ALA A 174 2.58 5.89 6.16
C ALA A 174 2.61 5.26 7.56
N GLY A 175 3.11 4.01 7.67
CA GLY A 175 3.29 3.32 8.94
C GLY A 175 4.22 4.06 9.91
N LEU A 176 5.35 4.59 9.43
CA LEU A 176 6.26 5.38 10.24
C LEU A 176 5.56 6.62 10.81
N ILE A 177 4.77 7.28 10.02
CA ILE A 177 4.10 8.52 10.43
C ILE A 177 3.00 8.24 11.45
N ILE A 178 2.24 7.16 11.27
CA ILE A 178 1.27 6.72 12.27
C ILE A 178 1.97 6.38 13.57
N LEU A 179 3.10 5.66 13.51
CA LEU A 179 3.90 5.35 14.69
C LEU A 179 4.40 6.61 15.40
N LEU A 180 4.94 7.58 14.66
CA LEU A 180 5.39 8.85 15.23
C LEU A 180 4.24 9.62 15.88
N ARG A 181 3.08 9.69 15.23
CA ARG A 181 1.86 10.27 15.80
C ARG A 181 1.51 9.62 17.13
N ASP A 182 1.49 8.29 17.19
CA ASP A 182 1.08 7.54 18.38
C ASP A 182 2.08 7.72 19.54
N VAL A 183 3.38 7.71 19.25
CA VAL A 183 4.44 8.02 20.23
C VAL A 183 4.25 9.43 20.79
N MET A 184 3.96 10.40 19.94
CA MET A 184 3.74 11.78 20.37
C MET A 184 2.49 11.94 21.23
N LEU A 185 1.36 11.38 20.80
CA LEU A 185 0.12 11.42 21.59
C LEU A 185 0.34 10.80 22.97
N ARG A 186 1.03 9.66 23.05
CA ARG A 186 1.38 9.03 24.33
C ARG A 186 2.29 9.92 25.17
N SER A 187 3.30 10.56 24.58
CA SER A 187 4.22 11.48 25.28
C SER A 187 3.48 12.68 25.86
N MET A 188 2.48 13.21 25.12
CA MET A 188 1.61 14.29 25.61
C MET A 188 0.78 13.86 26.83
N TRP A 189 0.21 12.65 26.79
CA TRP A 189 -0.59 12.11 27.91
C TRP A 189 0.25 11.89 29.15
N TRP A 190 1.47 11.38 29.02
CA TRP A 190 2.39 11.15 30.14
C TRP A 190 2.95 12.48 30.69
N GLY A 191 3.27 13.45 29.82
CA GLY A 191 3.73 14.77 30.23
C GLY A 191 2.66 15.60 30.95
N MET A 192 1.38 15.48 30.62
CA MET A 192 0.29 16.17 31.31
C MET A 192 0.03 15.64 32.74
N GLY A 193 0.40 14.38 33.02
CA GLY A 193 0.27 13.81 34.37
C GLY A 193 1.29 14.37 35.37
N GLU A 194 2.45 14.80 34.93
CA GLU A 194 3.54 15.34 35.78
C GLU A 194 3.54 16.87 35.91
N SER A 195 2.76 17.59 35.09
CA SER A 195 2.77 19.06 34.97
C SER A 195 2.18 19.82 36.17
N ARG A 196 1.78 19.16 37.25
CA ARG A 196 1.29 19.86 38.47
C ARG A 196 2.40 20.55 39.30
N ARG A 197 3.68 20.47 38.87
CA ARG A 197 4.83 21.06 39.60
C ARG A 197 5.88 21.74 38.73
N ARG A 198 5.57 22.18 37.50
CA ARG A 198 6.56 22.83 36.64
C ARG A 198 6.41 24.33 36.56
N ASP A 199 7.54 25.00 36.67
CA ASP A 199 7.78 26.45 36.64
C ASP A 199 7.36 27.08 35.29
N LYS A 200 7.06 28.39 35.31
CA LYS A 200 6.51 29.22 34.21
C LYS A 200 7.40 29.35 32.95
N ASN A 201 8.48 28.59 32.84
CA ASN A 201 9.43 28.69 31.70
C ASN A 201 9.52 27.35 30.94
N ASP A 202 8.38 26.75 30.63
CA ASP A 202 8.33 25.39 30.09
C ASP A 202 8.54 25.35 28.56
N ASN A 203 9.82 25.25 28.16
CA ASN A 203 10.20 24.99 26.76
C ASN A 203 9.55 23.69 26.20
N GLY A 204 9.10 22.78 27.05
CA GLY A 204 8.41 21.56 26.66
C GLY A 204 7.07 21.81 25.99
N ALA A 205 6.28 22.80 26.46
CA ALA A 205 5.01 23.15 25.85
C ALA A 205 5.17 23.74 24.43
N ILE A 206 6.25 24.54 24.24
CA ILE A 206 6.59 25.10 22.93
C ILE A 206 7.00 23.99 21.96
N ILE A 207 7.81 23.03 22.41
CA ILE A 207 8.22 21.87 21.60
C ILE A 207 6.99 21.08 21.16
N LEU A 208 6.07 20.77 22.06
CA LEU A 208 4.81 20.06 21.74
C LEU A 208 3.94 20.83 20.74
N LEU A 209 3.86 22.16 20.86
CA LEU A 209 3.14 23.00 19.90
C LEU A 209 3.78 22.95 18.51
N ILE A 210 5.11 23.05 18.42
CA ILE A 210 5.85 22.99 17.16
C ILE A 210 5.69 21.61 16.51
N ILE A 211 5.81 20.55 17.29
CA ILE A 211 5.60 19.18 16.82
C ILE A 211 4.16 19.01 16.33
N GLY A 212 3.15 19.47 17.07
CA GLY A 212 1.75 19.44 16.65
C GLY A 212 1.50 20.21 15.35
N LEU A 213 2.13 21.38 15.18
CA LEU A 213 2.07 22.15 13.94
C LEU A 213 2.71 21.40 12.76
N ILE A 214 3.88 20.80 12.95
CA ILE A 214 4.56 19.98 11.94
C ILE A 214 3.65 18.82 11.51
N PHE A 215 3.03 18.12 12.46
CA PHE A 215 2.11 17.00 12.13
C PHE A 215 0.85 17.48 11.43
N SER A 216 0.32 18.62 11.76
CA SER A 216 -0.86 19.20 11.07
C SER A 216 -0.59 19.50 9.59
N ILE A 217 0.67 19.77 9.24
CA ILE A 217 1.11 20.00 7.86
C ILE A 217 1.42 18.65 7.15
N ILE A 218 2.05 17.73 7.87
CA ILE A 218 2.51 16.46 7.29
C ILE A 218 1.34 15.50 7.03
N ALA A 219 0.37 15.41 7.93
CA ALA A 219 -0.74 14.49 7.79
C ALA A 219 -1.53 14.67 6.46
N PRO A 220 -1.91 15.89 6.02
CA PRO A 220 -2.51 16.11 4.71
C PRO A 220 -1.61 15.74 3.54
N LEU A 221 -0.29 16.01 3.65
CA LEU A 221 0.69 15.64 2.61
C LEU A 221 0.76 14.13 2.41
N ILE A 222 0.70 13.37 3.50
CA ILE A 222 0.70 11.90 3.44
C ILE A 222 -0.55 11.37 2.76
N VAL A 223 -1.72 11.89 3.14
CA VAL A 223 -2.98 11.52 2.47
C VAL A 223 -2.89 11.83 0.97
N LEU A 224 -2.33 12.98 0.59
CA LEU A 224 -2.11 13.34 -0.80
C LEU A 224 -1.16 12.36 -1.51
N ILE A 225 -0.09 11.96 -0.85
CA ILE A 225 0.92 11.02 -1.35
C ILE A 225 0.31 9.62 -1.52
N ILE A 226 -0.40 9.12 -0.52
CA ILE A 226 -1.12 7.84 -0.60
C ILE A 226 -2.12 7.88 -1.75
N ARG A 227 -2.90 8.94 -1.89
CA ARG A 227 -3.84 9.13 -3.01
C ARG A 227 -3.13 9.18 -4.37
N SER A 228 -1.94 9.76 -4.45
CA SER A 228 -1.16 9.81 -5.71
C SER A 228 -0.57 8.45 -6.08
N ALA A 229 -0.25 7.63 -5.08
CA ALA A 229 0.21 6.26 -5.30
C ALA A 229 -0.91 5.35 -5.82
N ILE A 230 -2.16 5.66 -5.47
CA ILE A 230 -3.34 4.90 -5.87
C ILE A 230 -3.97 5.57 -7.09
N SER A 231 -3.79 4.97 -8.25
CA SER A 231 -4.40 5.44 -9.50
C SER A 231 -5.51 4.48 -9.92
N ARG A 232 -6.73 5.00 -10.09
CA ARG A 232 -7.86 4.22 -10.65
C ARG A 232 -7.50 3.56 -11.98
N GLN A 233 -6.68 4.21 -12.79
CA GLN A 233 -6.21 3.65 -14.06
C GLN A 233 -5.33 2.41 -13.88
N ARG A 234 -4.52 2.35 -12.80
CA ARG A 234 -3.70 1.18 -12.49
C ARG A 234 -4.58 -0.01 -12.08
N GLU A 235 -5.61 0.22 -11.29
CA GLU A 235 -6.58 -0.81 -10.92
C GLU A 235 -7.28 -1.40 -12.16
N TYR A 236 -7.77 -0.54 -13.05
CA TYR A 236 -8.39 -1.00 -14.30
C TYR A 236 -7.39 -1.72 -15.22
N LEU A 237 -6.13 -1.29 -15.21
CA LEU A 237 -5.07 -1.99 -15.95
C LEU A 237 -4.77 -3.35 -15.32
N ALA A 238 -4.73 -3.45 -13.99
CA ALA A 238 -4.53 -4.71 -13.29
C ALA A 238 -5.70 -5.67 -13.53
N ASP A 239 -6.93 -5.19 -13.49
CA ASP A 239 -8.14 -5.96 -13.83
C ASP A 239 -8.05 -6.52 -15.25
N ALA A 240 -7.76 -5.68 -16.24
CA ALA A 240 -7.66 -6.09 -17.63
C ALA A 240 -6.48 -7.01 -17.89
N THR A 241 -5.32 -6.74 -17.28
CA THR A 241 -4.11 -7.58 -17.40
C THR A 241 -4.33 -8.93 -16.76
N GLY A 242 -4.94 -8.96 -15.56
CA GLY A 242 -5.27 -10.20 -14.86
C GLY A 242 -6.23 -11.07 -15.67
N ALA A 243 -7.32 -10.49 -16.15
CA ALA A 243 -8.26 -11.17 -17.00
C ALA A 243 -7.59 -11.72 -18.27
N TYR A 244 -6.68 -10.97 -18.91
CA TYR A 244 -5.92 -11.42 -20.07
C TYR A 244 -4.96 -12.57 -19.76
N ILE A 245 -4.27 -12.56 -18.59
CA ILE A 245 -3.33 -13.60 -18.16
C ILE A 245 -4.06 -14.93 -18.04
N VAL A 246 -5.22 -14.97 -17.38
CA VAL A 246 -5.99 -16.20 -17.15
C VAL A 246 -7.05 -16.47 -18.23
N ARG A 247 -7.21 -15.55 -19.19
CA ARG A 247 -8.22 -15.61 -20.27
C ARG A 247 -9.66 -15.77 -19.74
N ASP A 248 -9.92 -15.22 -18.56
CA ASP A 248 -11.21 -15.25 -17.91
C ASP A 248 -11.50 -13.93 -17.17
N PRO A 249 -12.32 -13.03 -17.73
CA PRO A 249 -12.75 -11.82 -17.05
C PRO A 249 -13.88 -12.08 -16.04
N TYR A 250 -14.60 -13.20 -16.16
CA TYR A 250 -15.76 -13.48 -15.32
C TYR A 250 -15.39 -13.99 -13.94
N GLY A 251 -14.29 -14.74 -13.81
CA GLY A 251 -13.77 -15.20 -12.52
C GLY A 251 -13.49 -14.05 -11.58
N LEU A 252 -12.73 -13.03 -12.03
CA LEU A 252 -12.47 -11.83 -11.23
C LEU A 252 -13.75 -11.02 -11.00
N ALA A 253 -14.62 -10.87 -12.00
CA ALA A 253 -15.88 -10.15 -11.83
C ALA A 253 -16.77 -10.78 -10.75
N SER A 254 -16.93 -12.12 -10.77
CA SER A 254 -17.65 -12.87 -9.73
C SER A 254 -17.01 -12.74 -8.36
N ALA A 255 -15.67 -12.84 -8.26
CA ALA A 255 -14.94 -12.61 -7.01
C ALA A 255 -15.24 -11.22 -6.43
N LEU A 256 -15.17 -10.17 -7.26
CA LEU A 256 -15.47 -8.80 -6.84
C LEU A 256 -16.94 -8.61 -6.40
N GLU A 257 -17.90 -9.31 -7.00
CA GLU A 257 -19.31 -9.31 -6.55
C GLU A 257 -19.43 -9.88 -5.13
N LYS A 258 -18.77 -11.00 -4.86
CA LYS A 258 -18.75 -11.63 -3.53
C LYS A 258 -18.05 -10.75 -2.50
N ILE A 259 -16.85 -10.21 -2.82
CA ILE A 259 -16.10 -9.29 -1.97
C ILE A 259 -16.95 -8.03 -1.67
N GLY A 260 -17.58 -7.45 -2.68
CA GLY A 260 -18.42 -6.27 -2.52
C GLY A 260 -19.70 -6.49 -1.71
N SER A 261 -20.19 -7.72 -1.61
CA SER A 261 -21.32 -8.09 -0.76
C SER A 261 -20.96 -8.19 0.73
N TYR A 262 -19.67 -8.40 1.05
CA TYR A 262 -19.21 -8.53 2.42
C TYR A 262 -19.12 -7.16 3.11
N THR A 263 -19.75 -7.03 4.28
CA THR A 263 -19.93 -5.72 4.92
C THR A 263 -19.12 -5.51 6.19
N ARG A 264 -18.56 -6.59 6.78
CA ARG A 264 -17.82 -6.49 8.03
C ARG A 264 -16.41 -5.96 7.76
N PRO A 265 -15.91 -4.98 8.55
CA PRO A 265 -14.52 -4.52 8.42
C PRO A 265 -13.53 -5.59 8.87
N MET A 266 -12.28 -5.49 8.40
CA MET A 266 -11.18 -6.32 8.89
C MET A 266 -10.85 -5.97 10.34
N ARG A 267 -10.48 -6.99 11.12
CA ARG A 267 -10.04 -6.83 12.51
C ARG A 267 -8.61 -6.32 12.61
N VAL A 268 -7.76 -6.78 11.71
CA VAL A 268 -6.33 -6.41 11.66
C VAL A 268 -6.10 -5.60 10.40
N THR A 269 -6.15 -4.29 10.53
CA THR A 269 -5.83 -3.36 9.44
C THR A 269 -5.24 -2.08 10.02
N SER A 270 -4.41 -1.41 9.25
CA SER A 270 -3.95 -0.06 9.55
C SER A 270 -4.19 0.85 8.36
N ASP A 271 -4.36 2.16 8.63
CA ASP A 271 -4.47 3.17 7.57
C ASP A 271 -3.28 3.13 6.61
N ALA A 272 -2.11 2.67 7.11
CA ALA A 272 -0.89 2.55 6.33
C ALA A 272 -0.97 1.48 5.23
N THR A 273 -1.61 0.34 5.51
CA THR A 273 -1.65 -0.82 4.61
C THR A 273 -2.98 -0.97 3.88
N ALA A 274 -3.99 -0.20 4.27
CA ALA A 274 -5.34 -0.29 3.71
C ALA A 274 -5.39 -0.20 2.18
N HIS A 275 -4.50 0.57 1.59
CA HIS A 275 -4.41 0.78 0.15
C HIS A 275 -3.75 -0.37 -0.63
N LEU A 276 -3.14 -1.34 0.06
CA LEU A 276 -2.56 -2.52 -0.58
C LEU A 276 -3.64 -3.53 -0.98
N PHE A 277 -4.73 -3.61 -0.23
CA PHE A 277 -5.76 -4.63 -0.38
C PHE A 277 -6.62 -4.42 -1.63
N ILE A 278 -7.06 -5.50 -2.28
CA ILE A 278 -7.94 -5.45 -3.46
C ILE A 278 -9.29 -4.78 -3.19
N SER A 279 -9.72 -4.76 -1.93
CA SER A 279 -10.96 -4.14 -1.45
C SER A 279 -10.74 -3.37 -0.16
N ASN A 280 -11.54 -2.31 0.06
CA ASN A 280 -11.44 -1.48 1.25
C ASN A 280 -11.59 -2.31 2.55
N PRO A 281 -10.55 -2.39 3.40
CA PRO A 281 -10.58 -3.16 4.64
C PRO A 281 -11.48 -2.56 5.73
N PHE A 282 -11.87 -1.29 5.63
CA PHE A 282 -12.72 -0.60 6.62
C PHE A 282 -14.23 -0.79 6.39
N GLY A 283 -14.61 -1.55 5.36
CA GLY A 283 -16.01 -1.79 5.01
C GLY A 283 -16.68 -0.60 4.30
N ARG A 284 -18.01 -0.66 4.18
CA ARG A 284 -18.78 0.33 3.38
C ARG A 284 -18.87 1.74 3.99
N ALA A 285 -18.60 1.90 5.27
CA ALA A 285 -18.88 3.16 6.00
C ALA A 285 -17.90 4.30 5.64
N GLU A 286 -16.68 4.01 5.20
CA GLU A 286 -15.68 5.03 4.93
C GLU A 286 -15.43 5.27 3.44
N LYS A 287 -16.40 5.89 2.77
CA LYS A 287 -16.24 6.34 1.37
C LYS A 287 -15.14 7.40 1.18
N LEU A 288 -14.74 8.10 2.23
CA LEU A 288 -13.72 9.15 2.19
C LEU A 288 -12.29 8.62 1.95
N PHE A 289 -12.03 7.35 2.28
CA PHE A 289 -10.75 6.68 2.09
C PHE A 289 -10.78 5.60 1.01
N ALA A 290 -11.77 5.64 0.11
CA ALA A 290 -11.86 4.71 -1.00
C ALA A 290 -10.61 4.84 -1.88
N THR A 291 -9.68 3.91 -1.71
CA THR A 291 -8.41 3.82 -2.44
C THR A 291 -8.58 3.19 -3.82
N HIS A 292 -9.64 2.39 -3.99
CA HIS A 292 -9.95 1.69 -5.24
C HIS A 292 -11.13 2.33 -5.98
N PRO A 293 -11.25 2.10 -7.30
CA PRO A 293 -12.46 2.42 -8.05
C PRO A 293 -13.68 1.69 -7.46
N PRO A 294 -14.90 2.21 -7.70
CA PRO A 294 -16.12 1.50 -7.32
C PRO A 294 -16.13 0.07 -7.89
N ILE A 295 -16.43 -0.91 -7.03
CA ILE A 295 -16.45 -2.34 -7.43
C ILE A 295 -17.40 -2.57 -8.60
N GLU A 296 -18.54 -1.90 -8.60
CA GLU A 296 -19.56 -1.99 -9.67
C GLU A 296 -18.99 -1.57 -11.04
N GLU A 297 -18.14 -0.53 -11.05
CA GLU A 297 -17.49 -0.06 -12.28
C GLU A 297 -16.42 -1.04 -12.76
N ARG A 298 -15.63 -1.64 -11.83
CA ARG A 298 -14.66 -2.69 -12.14
C ARG A 298 -15.37 -3.91 -12.77
N ILE A 299 -16.44 -4.39 -12.14
CA ILE A 299 -17.23 -5.52 -12.63
C ILE A 299 -17.80 -5.24 -14.03
N LYS A 300 -18.37 -4.04 -14.24
CA LYS A 300 -18.92 -3.64 -15.54
C LYS A 300 -17.85 -3.68 -16.64
N ARG A 301 -16.65 -3.17 -16.36
CA ARG A 301 -15.53 -3.16 -17.30
C ARG A 301 -15.04 -4.56 -17.60
N LEU A 302 -14.87 -5.41 -16.58
CA LEU A 302 -14.47 -6.80 -16.78
C LEU A 302 -15.46 -7.56 -17.67
N LYS A 303 -16.76 -7.45 -17.40
CA LYS A 303 -17.81 -8.10 -18.21
C LYS A 303 -17.91 -7.57 -19.65
N SER A 304 -17.35 -6.39 -19.92
CA SER A 304 -17.30 -5.81 -21.28
C SER A 304 -16.06 -6.21 -22.08
N LEU A 305 -15.09 -6.93 -21.46
CA LEU A 305 -13.92 -7.42 -22.18
C LEU A 305 -14.31 -8.58 -23.10
N THR A 306 -14.00 -8.42 -24.38
CA THR A 306 -14.06 -9.50 -25.38
C THR A 306 -12.70 -10.15 -25.49
N MET A 307 -12.60 -11.45 -25.20
CA MET A 307 -11.37 -12.24 -25.27
C MET A 307 -11.47 -13.30 -26.35
#